data_0ddbf0c0d4fd20f5919c347a6c7a217b
#
_entry.id   0ddbf0c0d4fd20f5919c347a6c7a217b
#
_cell.length_a   1.000
_cell.length_b   1.000
_cell.length_c   1.000
_cell.angle_alpha   90.00
_cell.angle_beta   90.00
_cell.angle_gamma   90.00
#
_symmetry.space_group_name_H-M   'P 1'
#
loop_
_entity.id
_entity.type
_entity.pdbx_description
1 polymer ?
#
loop_
_entity_poly.entity_id
_entity_poly.type
_entity_poly.pdbx_seq_one_letter_code
_entity_poly.pdbx_strand_id
1 'polypeptide(L)'
;EGNVSMNLVMMGLDNRPAQKNLKTILQEWLDFRVVTVTRRLKFRLNQVEKRLHILEGRLKVFLHIDEVIKVIRESDDPKADLMAAFGLTEIQAEDILEIRLRQLARLEGFKLEKELNELREEQGRLNILLGDENEKRKLIIKEMQADMKQFGDARRTLVEEAGRAVLTQTTADEPITLI
;
A
#
# COMPACT_ATOMS: atom_id res chain seq x y z
N GLU A 1 -28.11 24.88 -28.31
CA GLU A 1 -26.88 24.19 -27.86
C GLU A 1 -25.85 25.23 -27.44
N GLY A 2 -25.48 25.25 -26.17
CA GLY A 2 -24.52 26.22 -25.62
C GLY A 2 -23.17 25.56 -25.40
N ASN A 3 -22.08 26.19 -25.83
CA ASN A 3 -20.73 25.80 -25.50
C ASN A 3 -20.37 26.33 -24.11
N VAL A 4 -20.05 25.42 -23.19
CA VAL A 4 -19.54 25.78 -21.85
C VAL A 4 -18.05 25.58 -21.83
N SER A 5 -17.28 26.64 -21.54
CA SER A 5 -15.85 26.56 -21.34
C SER A 5 -15.57 26.11 -19.91
N MET A 6 -14.85 24.97 -19.75
CA MET A 6 -14.48 24.46 -18.45
C MET A 6 -12.97 24.57 -18.26
N ASN A 7 -12.53 25.40 -17.33
CA ASN A 7 -11.14 25.54 -16.94
C ASN A 7 -10.92 24.85 -15.59
N LEU A 8 -10.11 23.79 -15.57
CA LEU A 8 -9.78 23.05 -14.36
C LEU A 8 -8.41 23.49 -13.85
N VAL A 9 -8.38 24.10 -12.67
CA VAL A 9 -7.15 24.39 -11.93
C VAL A 9 -7.02 23.37 -10.81
N MET A 10 -5.96 22.58 -10.84
CA MET A 10 -5.71 21.52 -9.84
C MET A 10 -4.27 21.53 -9.36
N MET A 11 -4.08 21.09 -8.12
CA MET A 11 -2.75 20.85 -7.57
C MET A 11 -2.08 19.68 -8.28
N GLY A 12 -0.87 19.89 -8.78
CA GLY A 12 -0.06 18.84 -9.40
C GLY A 12 0.76 18.02 -8.43
N LEU A 13 1.50 17.05 -8.96
CA LEU A 13 2.48 16.27 -8.17
C LEU A 13 3.65 17.14 -7.65
N ASP A 14 3.86 18.30 -8.25
CA ASP A 14 4.80 19.34 -7.85
C ASP A 14 4.29 20.25 -6.72
N ASN A 15 3.08 19.98 -6.19
CA ASN A 15 2.37 20.79 -5.20
C ASN A 15 2.09 22.25 -5.66
N ARG A 16 2.00 22.49 -6.97
CA ARG A 16 1.67 23.79 -7.53
C ARG A 16 0.29 23.76 -8.21
N PRO A 17 -0.53 24.81 -8.01
CA PRO A 17 -1.78 24.93 -8.76
C PRO A 17 -1.47 25.30 -10.20
N ALA A 18 -2.03 24.55 -11.14
CA ALA A 18 -1.91 24.81 -12.57
C ALA A 18 -3.20 24.42 -13.30
N GLN A 19 -3.47 25.11 -14.40
CA GLN A 19 -4.52 24.73 -15.31
C GLN A 19 -4.09 23.49 -16.10
N LYS A 20 -4.85 22.41 -16.02
CA LYS A 20 -4.51 21.12 -16.61
C LYS A 20 -5.66 20.59 -17.47
N ASN A 21 -5.29 19.91 -18.55
CA ASN A 21 -6.26 19.14 -19.33
C ASN A 21 -6.58 17.80 -18.63
N LEU A 22 -7.69 17.19 -19.01
CA LEU A 22 -8.15 15.92 -18.40
C LEU A 22 -7.12 14.80 -18.49
N LYS A 23 -6.42 14.69 -19.63
CA LYS A 23 -5.39 13.65 -19.82
C LYS A 23 -4.24 13.79 -18.81
N THR A 24 -3.75 15.02 -18.62
CA THR A 24 -2.69 15.31 -17.65
C THR A 24 -3.12 15.00 -16.22
N ILE A 25 -4.35 15.39 -15.86
CA ILE A 25 -4.93 15.12 -14.55
C ILE A 25 -4.98 13.60 -14.26
N LEU A 26 -5.50 12.83 -15.22
CA LEU A 26 -5.58 11.38 -15.10
C LEU A 26 -4.19 10.72 -15.03
N GLN A 27 -3.23 11.19 -15.82
CA GLN A 27 -1.86 10.69 -15.79
C GLN A 27 -1.22 10.93 -14.43
N GLU A 28 -1.25 12.15 -13.92
CA GLU A 28 -0.69 12.49 -12.61
C GLU A 28 -1.38 11.73 -11.47
N TRP A 29 -2.70 11.51 -11.58
CA TRP A 29 -3.42 10.70 -10.61
C TRP A 29 -2.94 9.25 -10.61
N LEU A 30 -2.71 8.65 -11.79
CA LEU A 30 -2.16 7.29 -11.91
C LEU A 30 -0.76 7.21 -11.30
N ASP A 31 0.11 8.17 -11.60
CA ASP A 31 1.46 8.24 -11.06
C ASP A 31 1.45 8.36 -9.52
N PHE A 32 0.58 9.22 -9.00
CA PHE A 32 0.35 9.33 -7.55
C PHE A 32 -0.16 8.02 -6.95
N ARG A 33 -1.09 7.34 -7.63
CA ARG A 33 -1.63 6.06 -7.16
C ARG A 33 -0.55 4.99 -7.08
N VAL A 34 0.33 4.88 -8.08
CA VAL A 34 1.47 3.95 -8.09
C VAL A 34 2.40 4.21 -6.90
N VAL A 35 2.77 5.47 -6.66
CA VAL A 35 3.61 5.86 -5.52
C VAL A 35 2.94 5.49 -4.19
N THR A 36 1.66 5.79 -4.04
CA THR A 36 0.91 5.53 -2.81
C THR A 36 0.78 4.05 -2.53
N VAL A 37 0.44 3.23 -3.53
CA VAL A 37 0.36 1.77 -3.42
C VAL A 37 1.73 1.19 -3.08
N THR A 38 2.80 1.65 -3.75
CA THR A 38 4.17 1.19 -3.45
C THR A 38 4.57 1.50 -2.01
N ARG A 39 4.23 2.69 -1.49
CA ARG A 39 4.49 3.08 -0.10
C ARG A 39 3.72 2.20 0.88
N ARG A 40 2.45 1.92 0.60
CA ARG A 40 1.61 1.02 1.40
C ARG A 40 2.17 -0.40 1.45
N LEU A 41 2.59 -0.96 0.30
CA LEU A 41 3.19 -2.30 0.22
C LEU A 41 4.51 -2.38 0.98
N LYS A 42 5.39 -1.37 0.86
CA LYS A 42 6.65 -1.30 1.61
C LYS A 42 6.41 -1.21 3.11
N PHE A 43 5.45 -0.41 3.54
CA PHE A 43 5.08 -0.33 4.96
C PHE A 43 4.60 -1.68 5.48
N ARG A 44 3.71 -2.36 4.75
CA ARG A 44 3.20 -3.68 5.14
C ARG A 44 4.33 -4.72 5.19
N LEU A 45 5.23 -4.73 4.21
CA LEU A 45 6.39 -5.60 4.20
C LEU A 45 7.25 -5.41 5.45
N ASN A 46 7.57 -4.18 5.81
CA ASN A 46 8.34 -3.88 7.04
C ASN A 46 7.63 -4.39 8.31
N GLN A 47 6.30 -4.28 8.39
CA GLN A 47 5.54 -4.83 9.52
C GLN A 47 5.63 -6.37 9.58
N VAL A 48 5.48 -7.03 8.43
CA VAL A 48 5.61 -8.49 8.30
C VAL A 48 7.02 -8.95 8.69
N GLU A 49 8.07 -8.28 8.20
CA GLU A 49 9.47 -8.60 8.51
C GLU A 49 9.79 -8.45 10.00
N LYS A 50 9.32 -7.37 10.63
CA LYS A 50 9.47 -7.18 12.08
C LYS A 50 8.79 -8.28 12.88
N ARG A 51 7.59 -8.68 12.47
CA ARG A 51 6.85 -9.74 13.15
C ARG A 51 7.51 -11.11 12.95
N LEU A 52 7.96 -11.42 11.73
CA LEU A 52 8.73 -12.64 11.43
C LEU A 52 9.98 -12.74 12.30
N HIS A 53 10.73 -11.64 12.38
CA HIS A 53 11.95 -11.60 13.20
C HIS A 53 11.68 -11.95 14.67
N ILE A 54 10.62 -11.40 15.26
CA ILE A 54 10.24 -11.73 16.65
C ILE A 54 9.80 -13.19 16.78
N LEU A 55 8.97 -13.69 15.87
CA LEU A 55 8.47 -15.07 15.90
C LEU A 55 9.58 -16.11 15.73
N GLU A 56 10.57 -15.82 14.89
CA GLU A 56 11.75 -16.69 14.73
C GLU A 56 12.56 -16.80 16.02
N GLY A 57 12.71 -15.71 16.77
CA GLY A 57 13.31 -15.72 18.10
C GLY A 57 12.49 -16.56 19.09
N ARG A 58 11.17 -16.37 19.12
CA ARG A 58 10.26 -17.15 19.99
C ARG A 58 10.27 -18.63 19.66
N LEU A 59 10.35 -19.01 18.40
CA LEU A 59 10.44 -20.42 18.00
C LEU A 59 11.75 -21.06 18.47
N LYS A 60 12.89 -20.38 18.36
CA LYS A 60 14.17 -20.85 18.91
C LYS A 60 14.08 -21.11 20.41
N VAL A 61 13.51 -20.18 21.15
CA VAL A 61 13.32 -20.32 22.60
C VAL A 61 12.36 -21.45 22.94
N PHE A 62 11.29 -21.62 22.20
CA PHE A 62 10.35 -22.73 22.42
C PHE A 62 11.02 -24.09 22.29
N LEU A 63 11.92 -24.25 21.32
CA LEU A 63 12.65 -25.51 21.11
C LEU A 63 13.70 -25.81 22.21
N HIS A 64 14.19 -24.78 22.93
CA HIS A 64 15.24 -24.87 23.94
C HIS A 64 14.81 -24.26 25.27
N ILE A 65 13.54 -24.39 25.65
CA ILE A 65 12.95 -23.65 26.77
C ILE A 65 13.66 -23.90 28.10
N ASP A 66 14.07 -25.14 28.38
CA ASP A 66 14.73 -25.50 29.63
C ASP A 66 16.13 -24.86 29.74
N GLU A 67 16.86 -24.80 28.63
CA GLU A 67 18.15 -24.14 28.55
C GLU A 67 18.00 -22.62 28.73
N VAL A 68 16.99 -22.03 28.13
CA VAL A 68 16.68 -20.59 28.24
C VAL A 68 16.36 -20.24 29.69
N ILE A 69 15.52 -21.02 30.37
CA ILE A 69 15.19 -20.82 31.79
C ILE A 69 16.45 -20.92 32.66
N LYS A 70 17.31 -21.87 32.36
CA LYS A 70 18.58 -22.05 33.11
C LYS A 70 19.47 -20.82 32.93
N VAL A 71 19.69 -20.35 31.70
CA VAL A 71 20.45 -19.13 31.43
C VAL A 71 19.89 -17.93 32.16
N ILE A 72 18.58 -17.71 32.14
CA ILE A 72 17.92 -16.57 32.82
C ILE A 72 18.12 -16.63 34.35
N ARG A 73 18.17 -17.83 34.93
CA ARG A 73 18.30 -18.01 36.40
C ARG A 73 19.72 -17.91 36.89
N GLU A 74 20.72 -18.31 36.11
CA GLU A 74 22.12 -18.40 36.48
C GLU A 74 22.94 -17.19 36.02
N SER A 75 22.41 -16.33 35.17
CA SER A 75 23.07 -15.19 34.57
C SER A 75 22.89 -13.90 35.36
N ASP A 76 23.95 -13.12 35.48
CA ASP A 76 23.90 -11.73 36.00
C ASP A 76 23.35 -10.74 34.93
N ASP A 77 23.60 -11.04 33.64
CA ASP A 77 23.03 -10.29 32.49
C ASP A 77 22.33 -11.24 31.52
N PRO A 78 21.03 -11.59 31.80
CA PRO A 78 20.29 -12.54 31.01
C PRO A 78 20.13 -12.15 29.53
N LYS A 79 20.11 -10.84 29.22
CA LYS A 79 19.98 -10.34 27.84
C LYS A 79 21.24 -10.71 27.04
N ALA A 80 22.41 -10.38 27.53
CA ALA A 80 23.68 -10.64 26.85
C ALA A 80 23.91 -12.15 26.66
N ASP A 81 23.64 -12.93 27.71
CA ASP A 81 23.86 -14.38 27.67
C ASP A 81 22.87 -15.10 26.75
N LEU A 82 21.62 -14.69 26.68
CA LEU A 82 20.63 -15.20 25.69
C LEU A 82 21.06 -14.90 24.26
N MET A 83 21.55 -13.69 24.00
CA MET A 83 22.09 -13.33 22.70
C MET A 83 23.28 -14.20 22.30
N ALA A 84 24.20 -14.43 23.20
CA ALA A 84 25.41 -15.24 22.97
C ALA A 84 25.07 -16.73 22.79
N ALA A 85 24.22 -17.29 23.66
CA ALA A 85 23.92 -18.72 23.66
C ALA A 85 23.05 -19.17 22.48
N PHE A 86 22.06 -18.35 22.11
CA PHE A 86 21.05 -18.72 21.09
C PHE A 86 21.19 -17.93 19.78
N GLY A 87 22.18 -17.04 19.67
CA GLY A 87 22.34 -16.19 18.47
C GLY A 87 21.12 -15.30 18.23
N LEU A 88 20.53 -14.76 19.30
CA LEU A 88 19.39 -13.87 19.24
C LEU A 88 19.85 -12.43 19.04
N THR A 89 19.01 -11.64 18.37
CA THR A 89 19.21 -10.19 18.32
C THR A 89 18.72 -9.54 19.62
N GLU A 90 19.16 -8.32 19.86
CA GLU A 90 18.76 -7.56 21.04
C GLU A 90 17.24 -7.45 21.19
N ILE A 91 16.54 -7.15 20.06
CA ILE A 91 15.07 -7.06 20.02
C ILE A 91 14.40 -8.40 20.35
N GLN A 92 14.96 -9.51 19.87
CA GLN A 92 14.46 -10.84 20.18
C GLN A 92 14.68 -11.21 21.65
N ALA A 93 15.86 -10.93 22.19
CA ALA A 93 16.17 -11.21 23.60
C ALA A 93 15.27 -10.40 24.55
N GLU A 94 15.04 -9.13 24.24
CA GLU A 94 14.15 -8.27 25.01
C GLU A 94 12.69 -8.75 24.96
N ASP A 95 12.18 -9.09 23.78
CA ASP A 95 10.84 -9.67 23.63
C ASP A 95 10.67 -10.96 24.44
N ILE A 96 11.70 -11.82 24.48
CA ILE A 96 11.69 -13.07 25.24
C ILE A 96 11.65 -12.83 26.75
N LEU A 97 12.44 -11.87 27.25
CA LEU A 97 12.47 -11.51 28.67
C LEU A 97 11.15 -10.87 29.14
N GLU A 98 10.43 -10.19 28.24
CA GLU A 98 9.12 -9.60 28.53
C GLU A 98 7.97 -10.61 28.49
N ILE A 99 8.18 -11.83 27.95
CA ILE A 99 7.14 -12.85 27.87
C ILE A 99 6.72 -13.29 29.28
N ARG A 100 5.44 -13.21 29.56
CA ARG A 100 4.88 -13.70 30.82
C ARG A 100 5.03 -15.23 30.93
N LEU A 101 5.45 -15.76 32.07
CA LEU A 101 5.59 -17.20 32.31
C LEU A 101 4.35 -18.02 31.90
N ARG A 102 3.15 -17.49 32.10
CA ARG A 102 1.89 -18.12 31.65
C ARG A 102 1.79 -18.24 30.13
N GLN A 103 2.38 -17.30 29.39
CA GLN A 103 2.39 -17.34 27.94
C GLN A 103 3.47 -18.29 27.43
N LEU A 104 4.60 -18.36 28.12
CA LEU A 104 5.68 -19.30 27.83
C LEU A 104 5.20 -20.76 27.92
N ALA A 105 4.41 -21.10 28.97
CA ALA A 105 3.84 -22.42 29.17
C ALA A 105 2.74 -22.78 28.15
N ARG A 106 2.14 -21.77 27.47
CA ARG A 106 1.09 -21.91 26.45
C ARG A 106 1.62 -21.64 25.03
N LEU A 107 2.90 -21.47 24.83
CA LEU A 107 3.50 -21.37 23.50
C LEU A 107 3.28 -22.73 22.80
N GLU A 108 2.14 -22.85 22.12
CA GLU A 108 1.89 -23.98 21.26
C GLU A 108 2.75 -23.81 20.01
N GLY A 109 3.86 -24.56 19.92
CA GLY A 109 4.78 -24.49 18.78
C GLY A 109 4.09 -24.56 17.43
N PHE A 110 3.03 -25.36 17.34
CA PHE A 110 2.19 -25.44 16.14
C PHE A 110 1.54 -24.10 15.74
N LYS A 111 1.12 -23.28 16.70
CA LYS A 111 0.55 -21.96 16.38
C LYS A 111 1.62 -20.98 15.90
N LEU A 112 2.84 -21.03 16.49
CA LEU A 112 3.95 -20.21 16.07
C LEU A 112 4.41 -20.58 14.65
N GLU A 113 4.54 -21.87 14.36
CA GLU A 113 4.89 -22.33 13.02
C GLU A 113 3.84 -21.96 11.96
N LYS A 114 2.57 -22.07 12.29
CA LYS A 114 1.49 -21.68 11.40
C LYS A 114 1.54 -20.19 11.10
N GLU A 115 1.66 -19.33 12.11
CA GLU A 115 1.77 -17.87 11.95
C GLU A 115 3.03 -17.52 11.14
N LEU A 116 4.15 -18.18 11.39
CA LEU A 116 5.40 -18.01 10.66
C LEU A 116 5.24 -18.33 9.17
N ASN A 117 4.58 -19.44 8.83
CA ASN A 117 4.36 -19.84 7.45
C ASN A 117 3.42 -18.86 6.72
N GLU A 118 2.33 -18.42 7.37
CA GLU A 118 1.40 -17.45 6.82
C GLU A 118 2.11 -16.11 6.51
N LEU A 119 2.95 -15.64 7.43
CA LEU A 119 3.70 -14.41 7.25
C LEU A 119 4.82 -14.52 6.19
N ARG A 120 5.47 -15.69 6.07
CA ARG A 120 6.44 -15.95 5.00
C ARG A 120 5.79 -15.97 3.63
N GLU A 121 4.60 -16.55 3.51
CA GLU A 121 3.83 -16.48 2.28
C GLU A 121 3.41 -15.04 1.94
N GLU A 122 2.98 -14.26 2.95
CA GLU A 122 2.65 -12.86 2.75
C GLU A 122 3.88 -12.06 2.32
N GLN A 123 5.03 -12.27 2.96
CA GLN A 123 6.30 -11.64 2.59
C GLN A 123 6.67 -11.95 1.14
N GLY A 124 6.57 -13.21 0.73
CA GLY A 124 6.82 -13.62 -0.66
C GLY A 124 5.92 -12.90 -1.65
N ARG A 125 4.62 -12.82 -1.36
CA ARG A 125 3.64 -12.08 -2.19
C ARG A 125 3.97 -10.58 -2.28
N LEU A 126 4.32 -9.96 -1.15
CA LEU A 126 4.67 -8.55 -1.12
C LEU A 126 5.97 -8.25 -1.89
N ASN A 127 6.96 -9.13 -1.81
CA ASN A 127 8.22 -9.00 -2.55
C ASN A 127 7.99 -9.12 -4.07
N ILE A 128 7.13 -10.04 -4.53
CA ILE A 128 6.75 -10.15 -5.95
C ILE A 128 6.06 -8.86 -6.41
N LEU A 129 5.08 -8.35 -5.64
CA LEU A 129 4.37 -7.12 -5.97
C LEU A 129 5.29 -5.88 -6.00
N LEU A 130 6.32 -5.83 -5.16
CA LEU A 130 7.28 -4.73 -5.13
C LEU A 130 8.33 -4.84 -6.23
N GLY A 131 8.72 -6.07 -6.60
CA GLY A 131 9.74 -6.34 -7.61
C GLY A 131 9.22 -6.25 -9.06
N ASP A 132 7.96 -6.58 -9.29
CA ASP A 132 7.36 -6.57 -10.64
C ASP A 132 6.35 -5.43 -10.82
N GLU A 133 6.68 -4.53 -11.75
CA GLU A 133 5.80 -3.42 -12.11
C GLU A 133 4.47 -3.87 -12.73
N ASN A 134 4.46 -4.98 -13.46
CA ASN A 134 3.24 -5.50 -14.07
C ASN A 134 2.29 -6.04 -13.00
N GLU A 135 2.81 -6.73 -11.99
CA GLU A 135 2.00 -7.22 -10.87
C GLU A 135 1.43 -6.06 -10.04
N LYS A 136 2.21 -5.00 -9.82
CA LYS A 136 1.70 -3.75 -9.22
C LYS A 136 0.56 -3.13 -10.03
N ARG A 137 0.72 -3.05 -11.35
CA ARG A 137 -0.33 -2.53 -12.24
C ARG A 137 -1.60 -3.37 -12.18
N LYS A 138 -1.48 -4.69 -12.21
CA LYS A 138 -2.62 -5.61 -12.06
C LYS A 138 -3.35 -5.40 -10.73
N LEU A 139 -2.59 -5.24 -9.64
CA LEU A 139 -3.17 -4.94 -8.32
C LEU A 139 -3.95 -3.62 -8.34
N ILE A 140 -3.36 -2.55 -8.90
CA ILE A 140 -4.01 -1.25 -9.00
C ILE A 140 -5.29 -1.34 -9.85
N ILE A 141 -5.25 -2.02 -10.99
CA ILE A 141 -6.42 -2.23 -11.84
C ILE A 141 -7.53 -2.97 -11.09
N LYS A 142 -7.16 -4.01 -10.33
CA LYS A 142 -8.12 -4.77 -9.51
C LYS A 142 -8.78 -3.91 -8.44
N GLU A 143 -8.01 -3.06 -7.76
CA GLU A 143 -8.54 -2.10 -6.78
C GLU A 143 -9.49 -1.10 -7.44
N MET A 144 -9.08 -0.51 -8.57
CA MET A 144 -9.93 0.43 -9.32
C MET A 144 -11.24 -0.22 -9.80
N GLN A 145 -11.19 -1.49 -10.23
CA GLN A 145 -12.40 -2.23 -10.61
C GLN A 145 -13.33 -2.48 -9.42
N ALA A 146 -12.78 -2.72 -8.24
CA ALA A 146 -13.57 -2.84 -7.02
C ALA A 146 -14.22 -1.52 -6.63
N ASP A 147 -13.46 -0.42 -6.67
CA ASP A 147 -13.95 0.92 -6.41
C ASP A 147 -15.06 1.31 -7.43
N MET A 148 -14.87 0.97 -8.71
CA MET A 148 -15.89 1.21 -9.75
C MET A 148 -17.19 0.44 -9.48
N LYS A 149 -17.12 -0.79 -8.97
CA LYS A 149 -18.33 -1.56 -8.61
C LYS A 149 -19.07 -0.99 -7.42
N GLN A 150 -18.32 -0.42 -6.46
CA GLN A 150 -18.89 0.11 -5.22
C GLN A 150 -19.42 1.54 -5.38
N PHE A 151 -18.76 2.39 -6.17
CA PHE A 151 -19.00 3.83 -6.24
C PHE A 151 -19.39 4.31 -7.66
N GLY A 152 -19.38 3.41 -8.65
CA GLY A 152 -19.65 3.79 -10.04
C GLY A 152 -21.12 4.04 -10.31
N ASP A 153 -21.41 5.16 -10.94
CA ASP A 153 -22.73 5.50 -11.48
C ASP A 153 -22.81 5.23 -12.98
N ALA A 154 -24.04 5.01 -13.46
CA ALA A 154 -24.28 4.93 -14.90
C ALA A 154 -23.98 6.29 -15.56
N ARG A 155 -23.29 6.24 -16.70
CA ARG A 155 -22.96 7.46 -17.44
C ARG A 155 -24.23 8.18 -17.91
N ARG A 156 -24.37 9.46 -17.57
CA ARG A 156 -25.52 10.31 -17.93
C ARG A 156 -25.30 11.11 -19.22
N THR A 157 -24.05 11.21 -19.70
CA THR A 157 -23.67 11.97 -20.89
C THR A 157 -23.31 11.04 -22.05
N LEU A 158 -23.82 11.32 -23.25
CA LEU A 158 -23.33 10.71 -24.48
C LEU A 158 -22.03 11.40 -24.93
N VAL A 159 -21.07 10.62 -25.41
CA VAL A 159 -19.88 11.13 -26.13
C VAL A 159 -20.10 10.70 -27.58
N GLU A 160 -20.38 11.66 -28.42
CA GLU A 160 -20.51 11.47 -29.87
C GLU A 160 -19.35 12.20 -30.56
N GLU A 161 -18.85 11.63 -31.66
CA GLU A 161 -18.00 12.37 -32.58
C GLU A 161 -18.89 13.39 -33.33
N ALA A 162 -18.88 14.62 -32.87
CA ALA A 162 -19.52 15.70 -33.61
C ALA A 162 -18.56 16.23 -34.67
N GLY A 163 -18.96 16.24 -35.92
CA GLY A 163 -18.30 17.00 -36.96
C GLY A 163 -18.14 18.47 -36.52
N ARG A 164 -17.04 19.12 -36.90
CA ARG A 164 -16.80 20.54 -36.58
C ARG A 164 -18.03 21.35 -36.98
N ALA A 165 -18.71 21.97 -36.00
CA ALA A 165 -19.79 22.86 -36.30
C ALA A 165 -19.25 24.01 -37.14
N VAL A 166 -19.67 24.07 -38.40
CA VAL A 166 -19.44 25.23 -39.26
C VAL A 166 -20.42 26.28 -38.79
N LEU A 167 -19.92 27.25 -38.04
CA LEU A 167 -20.68 28.48 -37.74
C LEU A 167 -20.92 29.21 -39.07
N THR A 168 -22.00 28.91 -39.75
CA THR A 168 -22.52 29.77 -40.78
C THR A 168 -23.07 30.99 -40.07
N GLN A 169 -22.29 32.06 -40.00
CA GLN A 169 -22.85 33.39 -39.72
C GLN A 169 -23.72 33.75 -40.90
N THR A 170 -24.99 33.47 -40.78
CA THR A 170 -26.01 34.15 -41.61
C THR A 170 -26.11 35.57 -41.07
N THR A 171 -25.25 36.47 -41.55
CA THR A 171 -25.53 37.90 -41.49
C THR A 171 -26.73 38.12 -42.37
N ALA A 172 -27.88 38.39 -41.79
CA ALA A 172 -29.00 38.90 -42.52
C ALA A 172 -28.59 40.25 -43.09
N ASP A 173 -28.52 40.34 -44.41
CA ASP A 173 -28.40 41.63 -45.12
C ASP A 173 -29.73 42.36 -44.93
N GLU A 174 -29.86 43.10 -43.84
CA GLU A 174 -30.91 44.07 -43.68
C GLU A 174 -30.49 45.39 -44.34
N PRO A 175 -31.23 45.92 -45.25
CA PRO A 175 -30.92 47.23 -45.88
C PRO A 175 -31.01 48.34 -44.82
N ILE A 176 -29.84 48.92 -44.48
CA ILE A 176 -29.80 50.08 -43.58
C ILE A 176 -30.15 51.31 -44.38
N THR A 177 -31.31 51.93 -44.11
CA THR A 177 -31.67 53.22 -44.62
C THR A 177 -31.05 54.27 -43.69
N LEU A 178 -30.05 55.01 -44.20
CA LEU A 178 -29.50 56.21 -43.53
C LEU A 178 -30.47 57.38 -43.81
N ILE A 179 -31.08 57.97 -42.78
CA ILE A 179 -31.83 59.19 -42.77
C ILE A 179 -30.90 60.36 -42.44
#